data_c229822446397e37331ab3972eb06376
#
_entry.id   c229822446397e37331ab3972eb06376
#
_cell.length_a   1.000
_cell.length_b   1.000
_cell.length_c   1.000
_cell.angle_alpha   90.00
_cell.angle_beta   90.00
_cell.angle_gamma   90.00
#
_symmetry.space_group_name_H-M   'P 1'
#
loop_
_entity.id
_entity.type
_entity.pdbx_description
1 polymer ?
#
loop_
_entity_poly.entity_id
_entity_poly.type
_entity_poly.pdbx_seq_one_letter_code
_entity_poly.pdbx_strand_id
1 'polypeptide(L)'
;MVEKKNGDSELAGVREKSFGLLAQAKKGFELTVRDDQHKFSTLADAARICRSKGGRFRLIDMGKFSLSELEWLGEAGADIYTSDEARPKIEQLDLLRRACYRGRAMVAYFHHGHIPEERSDRANSVAFLSEVGRQGVYLHLSNREKKRDWDALVELASSCRSAGTWLVYYHHGPLDEGAGRVVRSGGWIHLSDRSLPTPGDVSSLSEMIRESSSGGAKFVLHIEEGLAIDVLKDILKAGAFVLFKTPASDFRSRFRELEKRASKKKLDFRAYYLFTTFVP
;
A
#
# COMPACT_ATOMS: atom_id res chain seq x y z
N MET A 1 -27.14 -27.53 -32.29
CA MET A 1 -27.58 -27.69 -30.88
C MET A 1 -26.33 -27.88 -29.98
N VAL A 2 -25.46 -26.88 -29.92
CA VAL A 2 -24.28 -26.85 -29.02
C VAL A 2 -24.00 -25.38 -28.69
N GLU A 3 -24.62 -24.81 -27.65
CA GLU A 3 -24.22 -23.48 -27.12
C GLU A 3 -24.86 -23.16 -25.76
N LYS A 4 -24.99 -24.12 -24.87
CA LYS A 4 -25.56 -23.87 -23.51
C LYS A 4 -24.68 -24.32 -22.33
N LYS A 5 -23.48 -24.86 -22.56
CA LYS A 5 -22.67 -25.42 -21.46
C LYS A 5 -21.63 -24.50 -20.85
N ASN A 6 -21.22 -23.39 -21.51
CA ASN A 6 -20.18 -22.51 -20.96
C ASN A 6 -20.69 -21.51 -19.92
N GLY A 7 -21.94 -21.08 -19.97
CA GLY A 7 -22.50 -20.10 -19.02
C GLY A 7 -22.66 -20.61 -17.59
N ASP A 8 -23.00 -21.89 -17.43
CA ASP A 8 -23.29 -22.46 -16.10
C ASP A 8 -22.00 -22.71 -15.28
N SER A 9 -20.89 -23.03 -15.93
CA SER A 9 -19.60 -23.25 -15.24
C SER A 9 -18.97 -21.96 -14.76
N GLU A 10 -19.11 -20.87 -15.54
CA GLU A 10 -18.61 -19.55 -15.19
C GLU A 10 -19.44 -18.93 -14.04
N LEU A 11 -20.75 -19.09 -14.08
CA LEU A 11 -21.66 -18.67 -13.01
C LEU A 11 -21.42 -19.45 -11.69
N ALA A 12 -21.11 -20.73 -11.77
CA ALA A 12 -20.77 -21.56 -10.61
C ALA A 12 -19.46 -21.10 -9.97
N GLY A 13 -18.42 -20.85 -10.76
CA GLY A 13 -17.12 -20.35 -10.27
C GLY A 13 -17.21 -18.96 -9.63
N VAL A 14 -18.04 -18.06 -10.16
CA VAL A 14 -18.31 -16.74 -9.57
C VAL A 14 -19.07 -16.85 -8.25
N ARG A 15 -20.03 -17.76 -8.15
CA ARG A 15 -20.78 -18.01 -6.90
C ARG A 15 -19.88 -18.57 -5.81
N GLU A 16 -19.01 -19.51 -6.12
CA GLU A 16 -18.09 -20.13 -5.17
C GLU A 16 -17.06 -19.11 -4.64
N LYS A 17 -16.48 -18.29 -5.52
CA LYS A 17 -15.57 -17.19 -5.13
C LYS A 17 -16.27 -16.16 -4.24
N SER A 18 -17.51 -15.81 -4.56
CA SER A 18 -18.31 -14.84 -3.78
C SER A 18 -18.65 -15.36 -2.40
N PHE A 19 -19.01 -16.65 -2.29
CA PHE A 19 -19.29 -17.27 -1.00
C PHE A 19 -18.05 -17.32 -0.11
N GLY A 20 -16.89 -17.64 -0.67
CA GLY A 20 -15.60 -17.63 0.03
C GLY A 20 -15.24 -16.25 0.60
N LEU A 21 -15.46 -15.17 -0.17
CA LEU A 21 -15.20 -13.79 0.27
C LEU A 21 -16.06 -13.40 1.47
N LEU A 22 -17.36 -13.62 1.40
CA LEU A 22 -18.29 -13.30 2.48
C LEU A 22 -18.03 -14.14 3.75
N ALA A 23 -17.65 -15.41 3.58
CA ALA A 23 -17.28 -16.26 4.70
C ALA A 23 -16.02 -15.75 5.42
N GLN A 24 -15.02 -15.27 4.68
CA GLN A 24 -13.81 -14.66 5.25
C GLN A 24 -14.13 -13.33 5.94
N ALA A 25 -14.97 -12.49 5.34
CA ALA A 25 -15.43 -11.25 5.95
C ALA A 25 -16.12 -11.51 7.30
N LYS A 26 -16.99 -12.50 7.37
CA LYS A 26 -17.70 -12.91 8.62
C LYS A 26 -16.74 -13.36 9.72
N LYS A 27 -15.58 -13.89 9.38
CA LYS A 27 -14.53 -14.26 10.34
C LYS A 27 -13.71 -13.07 10.85
N GLY A 28 -13.95 -11.87 10.34
CA GLY A 28 -13.22 -10.66 10.72
C GLY A 28 -11.81 -10.56 10.12
N PHE A 29 -11.52 -11.31 9.05
CA PHE A 29 -10.25 -11.20 8.36
C PHE A 29 -10.12 -9.87 7.62
N GLU A 30 -8.90 -9.35 7.57
CA GLU A 30 -8.58 -8.28 6.63
C GLU A 30 -8.59 -8.84 5.21
N LEU A 31 -9.34 -8.18 4.34
CA LEU A 31 -9.51 -8.62 2.95
C LEU A 31 -8.96 -7.60 1.99
N THR A 32 -8.33 -8.09 0.94
CA THR A 32 -7.86 -7.28 -0.19
C THR A 32 -8.33 -7.95 -1.47
N VAL A 33 -9.12 -7.23 -2.25
CA VAL A 33 -9.74 -7.75 -3.47
C VAL A 33 -9.69 -6.71 -4.58
N ARG A 34 -9.69 -7.19 -5.83
CA ARG A 34 -9.83 -6.35 -7.02
C ARG A 34 -11.30 -6.22 -7.40
N ASP A 35 -11.66 -5.06 -7.93
CA ASP A 35 -13.03 -4.77 -8.39
C ASP A 35 -13.45 -5.67 -9.56
N ASP A 36 -12.51 -6.08 -10.41
CA ASP A 36 -12.74 -6.94 -11.58
C ASP A 36 -13.04 -8.41 -11.23
N GLN A 37 -12.82 -8.85 -10.00
CA GLN A 37 -12.95 -10.25 -9.58
C GLN A 37 -14.33 -10.60 -9.02
N HIS A 38 -15.13 -9.61 -8.63
CA HIS A 38 -16.41 -9.83 -7.95
C HIS A 38 -17.50 -8.89 -8.47
N LYS A 39 -18.76 -9.22 -8.13
CA LYS A 39 -19.88 -8.33 -8.38
C LYS A 39 -19.93 -7.22 -7.33
N PHE A 40 -20.42 -6.06 -7.71
CA PHE A 40 -20.60 -4.90 -6.84
C PHE A 40 -21.31 -5.24 -5.53
N SER A 41 -22.48 -5.93 -5.61
CA SER A 41 -23.26 -6.31 -4.42
C SER A 41 -22.46 -7.17 -3.44
N THR A 42 -21.67 -8.12 -3.94
CA THR A 42 -20.82 -8.98 -3.09
C THR A 42 -19.73 -8.18 -2.39
N LEU A 43 -19.09 -7.22 -3.08
CA LEU A 43 -18.07 -6.35 -2.50
C LEU A 43 -18.67 -5.43 -1.44
N ALA A 44 -19.86 -4.88 -1.72
CA ALA A 44 -20.58 -4.02 -0.77
C ALA A 44 -20.95 -4.76 0.52
N ASP A 45 -21.44 -5.97 0.41
CA ASP A 45 -21.76 -6.80 1.57
C ASP A 45 -20.50 -7.19 2.34
N ALA A 46 -19.42 -7.56 1.64
CA ALA A 46 -18.14 -7.87 2.26
C ALA A 46 -17.57 -6.67 3.02
N ALA A 47 -17.60 -5.46 2.45
CA ALA A 47 -17.13 -4.24 3.10
C ALA A 47 -17.90 -3.95 4.39
N ARG A 48 -19.25 -4.00 4.34
CA ARG A 48 -20.10 -3.80 5.53
C ARG A 48 -19.81 -4.83 6.62
N ILE A 49 -19.70 -6.11 6.24
CA ILE A 49 -19.40 -7.18 7.19
C ILE A 49 -18.02 -6.99 7.82
N CYS A 50 -16.97 -6.72 7.04
CA CYS A 50 -15.64 -6.44 7.58
C CYS A 50 -15.69 -5.30 8.58
N ARG A 51 -16.32 -4.17 8.21
CA ARG A 51 -16.48 -3.03 9.10
C ARG A 51 -17.20 -3.39 10.40
N SER A 52 -18.30 -4.14 10.33
CA SER A 52 -19.06 -4.55 11.52
C SER A 52 -18.27 -5.47 12.46
N LYS A 53 -17.26 -6.16 11.94
CA LYS A 53 -16.36 -7.06 12.69
C LYS A 53 -15.05 -6.38 13.13
N GLY A 54 -14.85 -5.10 12.84
CA GLY A 54 -13.61 -4.39 13.11
C GLY A 54 -12.44 -4.77 12.19
N GLY A 55 -12.71 -5.53 11.13
CA GLY A 55 -11.74 -5.84 10.08
C GLY A 55 -11.64 -4.75 9.03
N ARG A 56 -10.63 -4.83 8.16
CA ARG A 56 -10.43 -3.91 7.03
C ARG A 56 -10.75 -4.59 5.72
N PHE A 57 -11.48 -3.88 4.86
CA PHE A 57 -11.75 -4.30 3.50
C PHE A 57 -11.06 -3.33 2.54
N ARG A 58 -10.10 -3.81 1.78
CA ARG A 58 -9.32 -3.03 0.81
C ARG A 58 -9.76 -3.42 -0.59
N LEU A 59 -10.27 -2.44 -1.33
CA LEU A 59 -10.67 -2.58 -2.72
C LEU A 59 -9.63 -1.97 -3.63
N ILE A 60 -9.17 -2.76 -4.58
CA ILE A 60 -8.27 -2.36 -5.65
C ILE A 60 -9.13 -1.95 -6.85
N ASP A 61 -9.12 -0.67 -7.18
CA ASP A 61 -9.82 -0.09 -8.32
C ASP A 61 -9.02 -0.33 -9.62
N MET A 62 -9.51 -1.22 -10.45
CA MET A 62 -8.98 -1.51 -11.79
C MET A 62 -9.76 -0.76 -12.89
N GLY A 63 -10.62 0.18 -12.50
CA GLY A 63 -11.45 0.96 -13.42
C GLY A 63 -12.75 0.27 -13.86
N LYS A 64 -13.11 -0.87 -13.27
CA LYS A 64 -14.33 -1.60 -13.65
C LYS A 64 -15.62 -0.90 -13.18
N PHE A 65 -15.60 -0.34 -11.99
CA PHE A 65 -16.77 0.32 -11.43
C PHE A 65 -16.81 1.80 -11.79
N SER A 66 -18.02 2.34 -11.88
CA SER A 66 -18.25 3.78 -11.96
C SER A 66 -17.79 4.47 -10.68
N LEU A 67 -17.57 5.78 -10.77
CA LEU A 67 -17.22 6.58 -9.61
C LEU A 67 -18.28 6.47 -8.49
N SER A 68 -19.57 6.51 -8.84
CA SER A 68 -20.66 6.39 -7.88
C SER A 68 -20.68 5.05 -7.16
N GLU A 69 -20.34 3.96 -7.84
CA GLU A 69 -20.24 2.65 -7.21
C GLU A 69 -19.06 2.60 -6.22
N LEU A 70 -17.92 3.21 -6.57
CA LEU A 70 -16.78 3.30 -5.67
C LEU A 70 -17.07 4.19 -4.46
N GLU A 71 -17.76 5.33 -4.65
CA GLU A 71 -18.22 6.17 -3.56
C GLU A 71 -19.09 5.38 -2.56
N TRP A 72 -20.01 4.60 -3.09
CA TRP A 72 -20.87 3.75 -2.28
C TRP A 72 -20.10 2.66 -1.52
N LEU A 73 -19.10 2.04 -2.14
CA LEU A 73 -18.21 1.09 -1.48
C LEU A 73 -17.36 1.76 -0.40
N GLY A 74 -16.86 2.98 -0.64
CA GLY A 74 -16.16 3.78 0.34
C GLY A 74 -17.04 4.10 1.56
N GLU A 75 -18.29 4.51 1.35
CA GLU A 75 -19.27 4.73 2.43
C GLU A 75 -19.60 3.44 3.19
N ALA A 76 -19.61 2.31 2.51
CA ALA A 76 -19.79 1.00 3.16
C ALA A 76 -18.59 0.59 4.04
N GLY A 77 -17.46 1.30 3.95
CA GLY A 77 -16.27 1.08 4.75
C GLY A 77 -15.11 0.39 4.02
N ALA A 78 -15.12 0.40 2.68
CA ALA A 78 -14.01 -0.08 1.90
C ALA A 78 -12.90 0.99 1.80
N ASP A 79 -11.67 0.63 2.14
CA ASP A 79 -10.48 1.40 1.77
C ASP A 79 -10.29 1.27 0.26
N ILE A 80 -10.28 2.39 -0.45
CA ILE A 80 -10.16 2.40 -1.92
C ILE A 80 -8.70 2.65 -2.31
N TYR A 81 -8.15 1.72 -3.07
CA TYR A 81 -6.83 1.82 -3.67
C TYR A 81 -7.01 2.02 -5.18
N THR A 82 -6.69 3.20 -5.67
CA THR A 82 -6.86 3.59 -7.07
C THR A 82 -5.54 4.13 -7.66
N SER A 83 -5.51 4.42 -8.95
CA SER A 83 -4.32 4.90 -9.65
C SER A 83 -4.65 6.02 -10.65
N ASP A 84 -3.61 6.66 -11.18
CA ASP A 84 -3.73 7.63 -12.27
C ASP A 84 -4.28 7.02 -13.56
N GLU A 85 -4.08 5.72 -13.76
CA GLU A 85 -4.68 4.99 -14.89
C GLU A 85 -6.20 4.83 -14.74
N ALA A 86 -6.64 4.48 -13.51
CA ALA A 86 -8.07 4.28 -13.24
C ALA A 86 -8.80 5.61 -13.01
N ARG A 87 -8.17 6.59 -12.34
CA ARG A 87 -8.77 7.86 -11.90
C ARG A 87 -7.80 9.02 -12.08
N PRO A 88 -7.65 9.56 -13.31
CA PRO A 88 -6.69 10.63 -13.59
C PRO A 88 -7.12 12.03 -13.09
N LYS A 89 -8.41 12.22 -12.79
CA LYS A 89 -8.95 13.54 -12.42
C LYS A 89 -9.00 13.72 -10.90
N ILE A 90 -8.46 14.83 -10.40
CA ILE A 90 -8.40 15.14 -8.96
C ILE A 90 -9.80 15.24 -8.35
N GLU A 91 -10.78 15.73 -9.09
CA GLU A 91 -12.17 15.85 -8.63
C GLU A 91 -12.75 14.47 -8.25
N GLN A 92 -12.36 13.43 -8.99
CA GLN A 92 -12.77 12.05 -8.68
C GLN A 92 -12.17 11.58 -7.36
N LEU A 93 -10.92 11.96 -7.09
CA LEU A 93 -10.24 11.59 -5.82
C LEU A 93 -10.87 12.30 -4.62
N ASP A 94 -11.26 13.58 -4.75
CA ASP A 94 -11.93 14.29 -3.66
C ASP A 94 -13.30 13.68 -3.35
N LEU A 95 -14.08 13.30 -4.37
CA LEU A 95 -15.36 12.62 -4.17
C LEU A 95 -15.17 11.27 -3.45
N LEU A 96 -14.22 10.46 -3.90
CA LEU A 96 -13.88 9.18 -3.26
C LEU A 96 -13.43 9.39 -1.81
N ARG A 97 -12.57 10.39 -1.56
CA ARG A 97 -12.10 10.71 -0.22
C ARG A 97 -13.25 11.05 0.72
N ARG A 98 -14.17 11.92 0.27
CA ARG A 98 -15.35 12.29 1.07
C ARG A 98 -16.23 11.09 1.38
N ALA A 99 -16.46 10.21 0.41
CA ALA A 99 -17.21 8.98 0.60
C ALA A 99 -16.51 8.03 1.59
N CYS A 100 -15.23 7.79 1.41
CA CYS A 100 -14.42 6.98 2.33
C CYS A 100 -14.40 7.56 3.74
N TYR A 101 -14.28 8.89 3.88
CA TYR A 101 -14.33 9.54 5.20
C TYR A 101 -15.65 9.26 5.93
N ARG A 102 -16.81 9.37 5.24
CA ARG A 102 -18.11 8.97 5.81
C ARG A 102 -18.15 7.50 6.22
N GLY A 103 -17.49 6.65 5.41
CA GLY A 103 -17.32 5.23 5.69
C GLY A 103 -16.25 4.89 6.73
N ARG A 104 -15.51 5.86 7.29
CA ARG A 104 -14.31 5.64 8.13
C ARG A 104 -13.26 4.76 7.44
N ALA A 105 -13.12 4.96 6.15
CA ALA A 105 -12.18 4.31 5.25
C ALA A 105 -11.21 5.35 4.68
N MET A 106 -10.24 4.91 3.90
CA MET A 106 -9.22 5.76 3.30
C MET A 106 -9.18 5.62 1.78
N VAL A 107 -8.56 6.61 1.12
CA VAL A 107 -8.17 6.53 -0.28
C VAL A 107 -6.65 6.50 -0.38
N ALA A 108 -6.12 5.54 -1.12
CA ALA A 108 -4.72 5.46 -1.53
C ALA A 108 -4.64 5.63 -3.05
N TYR A 109 -3.79 6.54 -3.52
CA TYR A 109 -3.62 6.87 -4.93
C TYR A 109 -2.20 6.53 -5.39
N PHE A 110 -2.10 5.62 -6.34
CA PHE A 110 -0.85 5.21 -6.97
C PHE A 110 -0.61 6.06 -8.21
N HIS A 111 0.47 6.80 -8.22
CA HIS A 111 0.89 7.58 -9.36
C HIS A 111 2.04 6.87 -10.09
N HIS A 112 1.74 6.34 -11.28
CA HIS A 112 2.71 5.67 -12.16
C HIS A 112 3.35 6.66 -13.14
N GLY A 113 2.67 7.77 -13.42
CA GLY A 113 3.11 8.79 -14.36
C GLY A 113 4.45 9.43 -14.01
N HIS A 114 5.04 10.09 -14.99
CA HIS A 114 6.21 10.94 -14.79
C HIS A 114 5.80 12.18 -13.97
N ILE A 115 6.64 12.58 -13.03
CA ILE A 115 6.54 13.88 -12.38
C ILE A 115 7.52 14.78 -13.16
N PRO A 116 7.05 15.64 -14.07
CA PRO A 116 7.94 16.48 -14.86
C PRO A 116 8.57 17.55 -13.98
N GLU A 117 9.83 17.84 -14.24
CA GLU A 117 10.53 18.98 -13.64
C GLU A 117 9.93 20.30 -14.12
N GLU A 118 9.36 20.31 -15.33
CA GLU A 118 8.70 21.48 -15.91
C GLU A 118 7.18 21.43 -15.72
N ARG A 119 6.58 22.61 -15.47
CA ARG A 119 5.14 22.82 -15.18
C ARG A 119 4.17 22.54 -16.34
N SER A 120 4.62 21.90 -17.42
CA SER A 120 3.84 21.76 -18.66
C SER A 120 2.66 20.78 -18.58
N ASP A 121 2.73 19.78 -17.68
CA ASP A 121 1.64 18.84 -17.48
C ASP A 121 1.10 18.94 -16.04
N ARG A 122 -0.02 19.63 -15.90
CA ARG A 122 -0.64 19.93 -14.61
C ARG A 122 -1.02 18.68 -13.82
N ALA A 123 -1.47 17.63 -14.48
CA ALA A 123 -1.95 16.42 -13.85
C ALA A 123 -0.83 15.57 -13.22
N ASN A 124 0.40 15.71 -13.73
CA ASN A 124 1.56 14.96 -13.28
C ASN A 124 2.54 15.80 -12.45
N SER A 125 2.24 17.07 -12.22
CA SER A 125 3.14 17.98 -11.50
C SER A 125 3.20 17.69 -10.00
N VAL A 126 4.32 18.08 -9.38
CA VAL A 126 4.46 18.06 -7.91
C VAL A 126 3.32 18.86 -7.26
N ALA A 127 2.93 19.98 -7.84
CA ALA A 127 1.84 20.80 -7.33
C ALA A 127 0.48 20.08 -7.32
N PHE A 128 0.18 19.32 -8.37
CA PHE A 128 -1.03 18.49 -8.44
C PHE A 128 -1.01 17.39 -7.39
N LEU A 129 0.07 16.64 -7.29
CA LEU A 129 0.21 15.57 -6.30
C LEU A 129 0.23 16.11 -4.87
N SER A 130 0.84 17.28 -4.64
CA SER A 130 0.80 17.97 -3.35
C SER A 130 -0.64 18.33 -2.97
N GLU A 131 -1.45 18.77 -3.92
CA GLU A 131 -2.86 19.04 -3.68
C GLU A 131 -3.64 17.78 -3.33
N VAL A 132 -3.42 16.68 -4.05
CA VAL A 132 -3.99 15.35 -3.72
C VAL A 132 -3.63 14.95 -2.28
N GLY A 133 -2.37 15.08 -1.89
CA GLY A 133 -1.90 14.81 -0.54
C GLY A 133 -2.57 15.70 0.50
N ARG A 134 -2.64 17.02 0.27
CA ARG A 134 -3.31 17.99 1.15
C ARG A 134 -4.81 17.74 1.32
N GLN A 135 -5.45 17.13 0.34
CA GLN A 135 -6.84 16.71 0.45
C GLN A 135 -7.04 15.48 1.36
N GLY A 136 -5.99 14.87 1.87
CA GLY A 136 -6.09 13.72 2.76
C GLY A 136 -6.12 12.37 2.05
N VAL A 137 -5.54 12.30 0.87
CA VAL A 137 -5.30 11.07 0.11
C VAL A 137 -3.90 10.55 0.41
N TYR A 138 -3.75 9.26 0.60
CA TYR A 138 -2.44 8.61 0.73
C TYR A 138 -1.80 8.48 -0.65
N LEU A 139 -0.64 9.10 -0.85
CA LEU A 139 0.08 9.04 -2.12
C LEU A 139 1.04 7.84 -2.14
N HIS A 140 1.00 7.09 -3.22
CA HIS A 140 1.92 6.00 -3.48
C HIS A 140 2.71 6.27 -4.77
N LEU A 141 4.02 6.22 -4.71
CA LEU A 141 4.95 6.47 -5.79
C LEU A 141 6.03 5.39 -5.85
N SER A 142 6.65 5.21 -7.02
CA SER A 142 7.77 4.29 -7.20
C SER A 142 8.80 4.89 -8.16
N ASN A 143 10.06 4.47 -8.03
CA ASN A 143 11.09 4.75 -9.04
C ASN A 143 11.39 3.57 -9.98
N ARG A 144 10.57 2.54 -9.95
CA ARG A 144 10.81 1.33 -10.77
C ARG A 144 10.95 1.65 -12.25
N GLU A 145 10.05 2.47 -12.77
CA GLU A 145 10.04 2.83 -14.18
C GLU A 145 10.73 4.17 -14.46
N LYS A 146 10.72 5.08 -13.49
CA LYS A 146 11.20 6.46 -13.67
C LYS A 146 11.90 6.95 -12.40
N LYS A 147 13.10 7.50 -12.58
CA LYS A 147 13.81 8.16 -11.49
C LYS A 147 12.93 9.28 -10.90
N ARG A 148 12.96 9.44 -9.59
CA ARG A 148 12.24 10.50 -8.87
C ARG A 148 13.23 11.45 -8.23
N ASP A 149 12.92 12.72 -8.27
CA ASP A 149 13.68 13.73 -7.56
C ASP A 149 13.36 13.68 -6.05
N TRP A 150 14.40 13.73 -5.23
CA TRP A 150 14.24 13.69 -3.78
C TRP A 150 13.57 14.94 -3.20
N ASP A 151 13.81 16.13 -3.79
CA ASP A 151 13.19 17.36 -3.31
C ASP A 151 11.70 17.35 -3.58
N ALA A 152 11.27 16.85 -4.73
CA ALA A 152 9.86 16.61 -5.03
C ALA A 152 9.22 15.63 -4.03
N LEU A 153 9.89 14.53 -3.70
CA LEU A 153 9.39 13.56 -2.72
C LEU A 153 9.30 14.15 -1.31
N VAL A 154 10.23 15.01 -0.92
CA VAL A 154 10.19 15.74 0.37
C VAL A 154 9.00 16.69 0.42
N GLU A 155 8.72 17.43 -0.64
CA GLU A 155 7.55 18.30 -0.74
C GLU A 155 6.23 17.51 -0.64
N LEU A 156 6.12 16.41 -1.37
CA LEU A 156 4.95 15.53 -1.34
C LEU A 156 4.75 14.90 0.04
N ALA A 157 5.83 14.45 0.68
CA ALA A 157 5.77 13.90 2.03
C ALA A 157 5.25 14.93 3.05
N SER A 158 5.75 16.16 2.96
CA SER A 158 5.32 17.28 3.81
C SER A 158 3.83 17.63 3.58
N SER A 159 3.39 17.63 2.32
CA SER A 159 2.01 17.89 1.94
C SER A 159 1.05 16.84 2.49
N CYS A 160 1.36 15.56 2.34
CA CYS A 160 0.58 14.47 2.92
C CYS A 160 0.53 14.57 4.45
N ARG A 161 1.67 14.77 5.10
CA ARG A 161 1.76 14.88 6.55
C ARG A 161 0.90 16.01 7.10
N SER A 162 0.83 17.15 6.44
CA SER A 162 0.00 18.29 6.86
C SER A 162 -1.48 17.95 6.92
N ALA A 163 -1.94 16.99 6.13
CA ALA A 163 -3.31 16.49 6.09
C ALA A 163 -3.53 15.23 6.96
N GLY A 164 -2.51 14.75 7.67
CA GLY A 164 -2.57 13.52 8.48
C GLY A 164 -2.51 12.23 7.67
N THR A 165 -2.04 12.31 6.42
CA THR A 165 -1.81 11.15 5.55
C THR A 165 -0.30 10.95 5.32
N TRP A 166 0.04 9.99 4.47
CA TRP A 166 1.42 9.63 4.20
C TRP A 166 1.70 9.57 2.71
N LEU A 167 2.92 10.01 2.32
CA LEU A 167 3.57 9.57 1.11
C LEU A 167 4.16 8.19 1.37
N VAL A 168 3.85 7.21 0.52
CA VAL A 168 4.45 5.89 0.49
C VAL A 168 5.29 5.77 -0.77
N TYR A 169 6.61 5.67 -0.61
CA TYR A 169 7.54 5.62 -1.73
C TYR A 169 8.22 4.26 -1.80
N TYR A 170 7.99 3.54 -2.91
CA TYR A 170 8.61 2.25 -3.19
C TYR A 170 9.92 2.49 -3.94
N HIS A 171 11.04 2.30 -3.22
CA HIS A 171 12.37 2.55 -3.74
C HIS A 171 13.01 1.27 -4.26
N HIS A 172 13.53 1.33 -5.49
CA HIS A 172 14.29 0.29 -6.14
C HIS A 172 15.71 0.80 -6.41
N GLY A 173 16.71 0.01 -6.03
CA GLY A 173 18.12 0.35 -6.18
C GLY A 173 18.78 0.84 -4.90
N PRO A 174 20.04 1.30 -5.00
CA PRO A 174 20.80 1.78 -3.85
C PRO A 174 20.15 2.99 -3.20
N LEU A 175 20.21 3.06 -1.88
CA LEU A 175 19.76 4.21 -1.10
C LEU A 175 20.86 5.30 -1.07
N ASP A 176 20.41 6.54 -0.99
CA ASP A 176 21.25 7.71 -0.73
C ASP A 176 20.63 8.59 0.38
N GLU A 177 21.29 9.70 0.72
CA GLU A 177 20.87 10.63 1.79
C GLU A 177 19.46 11.20 1.59
N GLY A 178 19.00 11.30 0.34
CA GLY A 178 17.68 11.81 0.01
C GLY A 178 16.55 11.00 0.66
N ALA A 179 16.74 9.69 0.79
CA ALA A 179 15.77 8.82 1.45
C ALA A 179 15.51 9.22 2.90
N GLY A 180 16.55 9.52 3.66
CA GLY A 180 16.44 10.01 5.04
C GLY A 180 15.68 11.34 5.14
N ARG A 181 15.86 12.25 4.17
CA ARG A 181 15.13 13.53 4.10
C ARG A 181 13.64 13.31 3.91
N VAL A 182 13.25 12.40 3.03
CA VAL A 182 11.83 12.04 2.80
C VAL A 182 11.20 11.49 4.07
N VAL A 183 11.88 10.59 4.79
CA VAL A 183 11.34 10.03 6.05
C VAL A 183 11.21 11.11 7.13
N ARG A 184 12.18 11.99 7.30
CA ARG A 184 12.09 13.14 8.23
C ARG A 184 10.91 14.06 7.90
N SER A 185 10.57 14.20 6.62
CA SER A 185 9.43 14.99 6.14
C SER A 185 8.08 14.29 6.30
N GLY A 186 8.06 13.04 6.71
CA GLY A 186 6.84 12.26 6.97
C GLY A 186 6.51 11.20 5.92
N GLY A 187 7.41 10.97 4.94
CA GLY A 187 7.23 9.92 3.94
C GLY A 187 7.68 8.55 4.45
N TRP A 188 6.96 7.51 4.06
CA TRP A 188 7.34 6.13 4.30
C TRP A 188 8.11 5.61 3.09
N ILE A 189 9.29 5.07 3.30
CA ILE A 189 10.10 4.47 2.24
C ILE A 189 10.05 2.96 2.35
N HIS A 190 9.50 2.33 1.32
CA HIS A 190 9.48 0.89 1.14
C HIS A 190 10.66 0.47 0.26
N LEU A 191 11.42 -0.52 0.69
CA LEU A 191 12.52 -1.09 -0.07
C LEU A 191 12.55 -2.62 0.12
N SER A 192 13.07 -3.32 -0.89
CA SER A 192 13.32 -4.76 -0.81
C SER A 192 14.72 -5.02 -0.25
N ASP A 193 14.92 -6.16 0.41
CA ASP A 193 16.25 -6.65 0.82
C ASP A 193 17.19 -6.88 -0.39
N ARG A 194 16.63 -6.99 -1.62
CA ARG A 194 17.39 -6.98 -2.87
C ARG A 194 18.15 -5.68 -3.11
N SER A 195 17.70 -4.58 -2.54
CA SER A 195 18.37 -3.28 -2.61
C SER A 195 19.55 -3.15 -1.63
N LEU A 196 19.83 -4.19 -0.85
CA LEU A 196 20.88 -4.22 0.17
C LEU A 196 21.89 -5.36 -0.11
N PRO A 197 22.59 -5.34 -1.25
CA PRO A 197 23.44 -6.45 -1.67
C PRO A 197 24.70 -6.62 -0.82
N THR A 198 25.14 -5.59 -0.08
CA THR A 198 26.35 -5.64 0.72
C THR A 198 26.10 -5.34 2.21
N PRO A 199 26.98 -5.81 3.13
CA PRO A 199 26.90 -5.42 4.54
C PRO A 199 27.03 -3.89 4.75
N GLY A 200 27.73 -3.17 3.87
CA GLY A 200 27.83 -1.71 3.90
C GLY A 200 26.49 -1.03 3.69
N ASP A 201 25.67 -1.52 2.75
CA ASP A 201 24.32 -0.99 2.49
C ASP A 201 23.40 -1.17 3.71
N VAL A 202 23.51 -2.29 4.40
CA VAL A 202 22.78 -2.55 5.65
C VAL A 202 23.20 -1.60 6.76
N SER A 203 24.48 -1.31 6.90
CA SER A 203 24.99 -0.37 7.89
C SER A 203 24.50 1.04 7.61
N SER A 204 24.58 1.49 6.37
CA SER A 204 24.09 2.80 5.91
C SER A 204 22.58 2.93 6.13
N LEU A 205 21.81 1.90 5.80
CA LEU A 205 20.36 1.89 6.07
C LEU A 205 20.07 2.01 7.57
N SER A 206 20.78 1.24 8.41
CA SER A 206 20.56 1.25 9.87
C SER A 206 20.86 2.61 10.49
N GLU A 207 21.88 3.30 9.98
CA GLU A 207 22.25 4.67 10.38
C GLU A 207 21.18 5.68 9.96
N MET A 208 20.76 5.64 8.70
CA MET A 208 19.70 6.46 8.14
C MET A 208 18.36 6.28 8.87
N ILE A 209 18.02 5.06 9.28
CA ILE A 209 16.81 4.77 10.07
C ILE A 209 16.90 5.47 11.44
N ARG A 210 18.03 5.36 12.14
CA ARG A 210 18.21 6.00 13.46
C ARG A 210 18.08 7.51 13.39
N GLU A 211 18.70 8.11 12.37
CA GLU A 211 18.66 9.57 12.15
C GLU A 211 17.24 10.08 11.76
N SER A 212 16.45 9.24 11.11
CA SER A 212 15.15 9.63 10.56
C SER A 212 13.97 9.35 11.49
N SER A 213 14.19 8.65 12.61
CA SER A 213 13.12 8.06 13.45
C SER A 213 12.23 9.08 14.20
N SER A 214 12.50 10.38 14.11
CA SER A 214 11.80 11.43 14.87
C SER A 214 10.44 11.85 14.30
N GLY A 215 10.05 11.38 13.10
CA GLY A 215 8.91 11.93 12.35
C GLY A 215 7.62 11.11 12.34
N GLY A 216 7.57 9.93 12.96
CA GLY A 216 6.43 9.00 12.86
C GLY A 216 6.37 8.19 11.57
N ALA A 217 7.06 8.63 10.52
CA ALA A 217 7.28 7.87 9.29
C ALA A 217 8.40 6.85 9.47
N LYS A 218 8.50 5.87 8.57
CA LYS A 218 9.43 4.76 8.73
C LYS A 218 10.01 4.29 7.41
N PHE A 219 11.17 3.67 7.51
CA PHE A 219 11.64 2.75 6.50
C PHE A 219 10.90 1.40 6.68
N VAL A 220 10.41 0.86 5.58
CA VAL A 220 9.71 -0.42 5.51
C VAL A 220 10.53 -1.37 4.66
N LEU A 221 11.13 -2.38 5.28
CA LEU A 221 11.93 -3.37 4.58
C LEU A 221 11.08 -4.60 4.25
N HIS A 222 10.98 -4.91 2.97
CA HIS A 222 10.35 -6.12 2.47
C HIS A 222 11.39 -7.22 2.32
N ILE A 223 11.19 -8.33 3.02
CA ILE A 223 12.05 -9.49 2.91
C ILE A 223 11.53 -10.42 1.80
N GLU A 224 12.28 -10.49 0.72
CA GLU A 224 11.98 -11.29 -0.47
C GLU A 224 12.97 -12.44 -0.67
N GLU A 225 14.26 -12.21 -0.47
CA GLU A 225 15.32 -13.19 -0.66
C GLU A 225 15.82 -13.78 0.66
N GLY A 226 15.74 -13.05 1.73
CA GLY A 226 16.08 -13.51 3.07
C GLY A 226 17.42 -13.01 3.57
N LEU A 227 17.41 -11.92 4.33
CA LEU A 227 18.56 -11.46 5.09
C LEU A 227 18.89 -12.39 6.26
N ALA A 228 20.14 -12.40 6.67
CA ALA A 228 20.56 -13.10 7.89
C ALA A 228 19.81 -12.54 9.10
N ILE A 229 19.45 -13.42 10.04
CA ILE A 229 18.63 -13.06 11.22
C ILE A 229 19.29 -11.96 12.06
N ASP A 230 20.61 -11.95 12.17
CA ASP A 230 21.31 -10.93 12.96
C ASP A 230 21.24 -9.57 12.29
N VAL A 231 21.35 -9.51 10.96
CA VAL A 231 21.12 -8.29 10.16
C VAL A 231 19.70 -7.75 10.36
N LEU A 232 18.70 -8.63 10.31
CA LEU A 232 17.30 -8.24 10.56
C LEU A 232 17.08 -7.70 11.96
N LYS A 233 17.75 -8.29 12.98
CA LYS A 233 17.71 -7.78 14.36
C LYS A 233 18.26 -6.37 14.47
N ASP A 234 19.33 -6.05 13.76
CA ASP A 234 19.94 -4.72 13.83
C ASP A 234 19.11 -3.67 13.11
N ILE A 235 18.54 -4.00 11.95
CA ILE A 235 17.59 -3.15 11.23
C ILE A 235 16.33 -2.90 12.08
N LEU A 236 15.79 -3.93 12.74
CA LEU A 236 14.63 -3.78 13.64
C LEU A 236 14.96 -2.93 14.87
N LYS A 237 16.15 -3.10 15.47
CA LYS A 237 16.60 -2.27 16.60
C LYS A 237 16.80 -0.81 16.18
N ALA A 238 17.21 -0.56 14.93
CA ALA A 238 17.32 0.78 14.39
C ALA A 238 15.95 1.47 14.25
N GLY A 239 14.84 0.72 14.16
CA GLY A 239 13.47 1.23 14.16
C GLY A 239 12.72 1.04 12.83
N ALA A 240 13.23 0.24 11.91
CA ALA A 240 12.52 -0.08 10.67
C ALA A 240 11.26 -0.91 10.94
N PHE A 241 10.31 -0.77 10.05
CA PHE A 241 9.18 -1.69 9.93
C PHE A 241 9.60 -2.83 8.98
N VAL A 242 9.60 -4.07 9.44
CA VAL A 242 9.98 -5.21 8.60
C VAL A 242 8.76 -6.01 8.23
N LEU A 243 8.57 -6.19 6.92
CA LEU A 243 7.51 -6.98 6.33
C LEU A 243 8.11 -8.18 5.62
N PHE A 244 7.51 -9.33 5.77
CA PHE A 244 7.90 -10.51 4.99
C PHE A 244 6.71 -11.08 4.26
N LYS A 245 6.90 -11.40 3.00
CA LYS A 245 5.93 -12.12 2.20
C LYS A 245 5.79 -13.51 2.82
N THR A 246 4.58 -13.91 3.18
CA THR A 246 4.35 -15.24 3.73
C THR A 246 4.65 -16.28 2.67
N PRO A 247 5.81 -16.92 2.68
CA PRO A 247 6.15 -17.92 1.70
C PRO A 247 5.72 -19.29 2.21
N ALA A 248 6.00 -20.27 1.39
CA ALA A 248 5.96 -21.67 1.74
C ALA A 248 6.54 -21.95 3.14
N SER A 249 6.13 -23.06 3.73
CA SER A 249 6.31 -23.48 5.12
C SER A 249 7.67 -23.23 5.78
N ASP A 250 8.75 -23.22 5.02
CA ASP A 250 10.12 -23.16 5.56
C ASP A 250 10.55 -21.77 6.06
N PHE A 251 10.01 -20.74 5.46
CA PHE A 251 10.32 -19.37 5.85
C PHE A 251 9.63 -18.97 7.17
N ARG A 252 8.43 -19.50 7.41
CA ARG A 252 7.68 -19.29 8.65
C ARG A 252 8.41 -19.79 9.88
N SER A 253 9.11 -20.93 9.80
CA SER A 253 9.83 -21.49 10.93
C SER A 253 11.03 -20.63 11.32
N ARG A 254 11.77 -20.10 10.34
CA ARG A 254 12.94 -19.24 10.54
C ARG A 254 12.61 -17.93 11.26
N PHE A 255 11.45 -17.34 10.95
CA PHE A 255 11.06 -16.04 11.50
C PHE A 255 10.13 -16.10 12.70
N ARG A 256 9.58 -17.25 13.04
CA ARG A 256 8.68 -17.40 14.19
C ARG A 256 9.33 -16.97 15.52
N GLU A 257 10.60 -17.26 15.70
CA GLU A 257 11.36 -16.82 16.87
C GLU A 257 11.58 -15.32 16.88
N LEU A 258 11.89 -14.74 15.71
CA LEU A 258 12.09 -13.31 15.56
C LEU A 258 10.76 -12.54 15.74
N GLU A 259 9.66 -13.06 15.21
CA GLU A 259 8.31 -12.51 15.38
C GLU A 259 7.91 -12.47 16.86
N LYS A 260 8.15 -13.57 17.60
CA LYS A 260 7.92 -13.61 19.05
C LYS A 260 8.76 -12.60 19.81
N ARG A 261 10.05 -12.46 19.46
CA ARG A 261 10.95 -11.50 20.11
C ARG A 261 10.58 -10.06 19.75
N ALA A 262 10.23 -9.80 18.50
CA ALA A 262 9.77 -8.50 18.04
C ALA A 262 8.48 -8.08 18.75
N SER A 263 7.51 -8.97 18.86
CA SER A 263 6.27 -8.74 19.59
C SER A 263 6.51 -8.37 21.05
N LYS A 264 7.38 -9.13 21.77
CA LYS A 264 7.73 -8.82 23.16
C LYS A 264 8.40 -7.46 23.34
N LYS A 265 9.19 -7.02 22.35
CA LYS A 265 9.90 -5.73 22.38
C LYS A 265 9.12 -4.59 21.71
N LYS A 266 7.88 -4.81 21.28
CA LYS A 266 7.06 -3.85 20.50
C LYS A 266 7.76 -3.35 19.23
N LEU A 267 8.55 -4.22 18.58
CA LEU A 267 9.18 -3.92 17.29
C LEU A 267 8.20 -4.23 16.15
N ASP A 268 8.31 -3.48 15.08
CA ASP A 268 7.42 -3.60 13.92
C ASP A 268 7.89 -4.68 12.94
N PHE A 269 7.64 -5.92 13.30
CA PHE A 269 7.91 -7.08 12.46
C PHE A 269 6.63 -7.87 12.23
N ARG A 270 6.15 -7.91 10.98
CA ARG A 270 4.85 -8.50 10.65
C ARG A 270 4.90 -9.33 9.36
N ALA A 271 4.14 -10.41 9.35
CA ALA A 271 3.79 -11.08 8.10
C ALA A 271 2.88 -10.17 7.29
N TYR A 272 3.16 -10.04 6.01
CA TYR A 272 2.42 -9.16 5.13
C TYR A 272 1.87 -9.93 3.93
N TYR A 273 0.55 -9.86 3.76
CA TYR A 273 -0.11 -10.34 2.55
C TYR A 273 -0.12 -9.18 1.55
N LEU A 274 0.83 -9.19 0.67
CA LEU A 274 1.13 -8.06 -0.14
C LEU A 274 0.16 -7.87 -1.28
N PHE A 275 -0.14 -6.62 -1.50
CA PHE A 275 -0.54 -6.00 -2.74
C PHE A 275 0.48 -6.21 -3.87
N THR A 276 0.76 -7.43 -4.27
CA THR A 276 1.67 -7.70 -5.39
C THR A 276 1.18 -7.12 -6.71
N THR A 277 -0.06 -6.64 -6.74
CA THR A 277 -0.70 -6.10 -7.94
C THR A 277 -0.48 -4.59 -8.12
N PHE A 278 -0.16 -3.86 -7.04
CA PHE A 278 0.03 -2.40 -7.07
C PHE A 278 1.43 -1.93 -6.70
N VAL A 279 2.25 -2.79 -6.12
CA VAL A 279 3.65 -2.46 -5.99
C VAL A 279 4.25 -2.66 -7.36
N PRO A 280 4.54 -1.57 -8.11
CA PRO A 280 5.13 -1.69 -9.41
C PRO A 280 6.47 -2.35 -9.34
#